data_a01437da4bb8f05d5e0e7d6543dd8ce5
#
_entry.id   a01437da4bb8f05d5e0e7d6543dd8ce5
#
_cell.length_a   1.000
_cell.length_b   1.000
_cell.length_c   1.000
_cell.angle_alpha   90.00
_cell.angle_beta   90.00
_cell.angle_gamma   90.00
#
_symmetry.space_group_name_H-M   'P 1'
#
loop_
_entity.id
_entity.type
_entity.pdbx_description
1 polymer ?
#
loop_
_entity_poly.entity_id
_entity_poly.type
_entity_poly.pdbx_seq_one_letter_code
_entity_poly.pdbx_strand_id
1 'polypeptide(L)'
;MEQAVLDDIIKRLLEVRGRPGKQVQLSESEIRQLCVESREIFLKQPNLLELEAPIKICGDIHGQYSDLLRLFEYGGLPPKANYLFLGDYVDRGKQSLETICLLLAYKIKYPENFFLLRGNHECASINRIYGFYDECKRRFNVRLWKTFTDCFNCLPVAALIDEKILCMHGGLSPDLHSLDQIRSLQRPTDVPDTGLLCDLLWSDPSKDIQGWGMNDRGVSFTFGADKVTDFLQKHDLDLVCRAHQVVEDGYEFFANRQLVTIFSAPNYCGEFDNAGAMMSVDETLMCSFQILKPSDKKSKFGFGSTTTAKPSNGGNVFGSTTTAKPGNTPAGVKHGSFLITIKLPGGGVPENVPDWHNYDSEIETKKAVLVFKVTMSIYFLEETIIR
;
A
#
# COMPACT_ATOMS: atom_id res chain seq x y z
N MET A 1 -5.93 24.29 -13.49
CA MET A 1 -4.42 24.37 -13.55
C MET A 1 -3.97 24.39 -15.01
N GLU A 2 -3.04 25.27 -15.38
CA GLU A 2 -2.46 25.24 -16.72
C GLU A 2 -1.61 23.97 -16.91
N GLN A 3 -1.68 23.36 -18.09
CA GLN A 3 -0.99 22.10 -18.39
C GLN A 3 0.54 22.21 -18.18
N ALA A 4 1.15 23.35 -18.54
CA ALA A 4 2.57 23.58 -18.36
C ALA A 4 3.00 23.60 -16.88
N VAL A 5 2.16 24.16 -15.99
CA VAL A 5 2.41 24.16 -14.53
C VAL A 5 2.29 22.74 -13.97
N LEU A 6 1.28 21.99 -14.40
CA LEU A 6 1.09 20.59 -14.00
C LEU A 6 2.27 19.71 -14.43
N ASP A 7 2.75 19.89 -15.65
CA ASP A 7 3.89 19.16 -16.19
C ASP A 7 5.19 19.49 -15.45
N ASP A 8 5.40 20.73 -15.05
CA ASP A 8 6.54 21.14 -14.24
C ASP A 8 6.48 20.54 -12.82
N ILE A 9 5.30 20.51 -12.18
CA ILE A 9 5.10 19.86 -10.89
C ILE A 9 5.46 18.38 -10.98
N ILE A 10 4.93 17.65 -11.96
CA ILE A 10 5.23 16.22 -12.18
C ILE A 10 6.72 16.03 -12.41
N LYS A 11 7.35 16.85 -13.24
CA LYS A 11 8.79 16.80 -13.52
C LYS A 11 9.63 16.94 -12.25
N ARG A 12 9.38 17.97 -11.42
CA ARG A 12 10.09 18.20 -10.15
C ARG A 12 9.91 17.02 -9.18
N LEU A 13 8.70 16.46 -9.10
CA LEU A 13 8.40 15.29 -8.29
C LEU A 13 9.18 14.06 -8.76
N LEU A 14 9.33 13.84 -10.05
CA LEU A 14 10.06 12.71 -10.62
C LEU A 14 11.59 12.90 -10.61
N GLU A 15 12.12 14.12 -10.56
CA GLU A 15 13.57 14.41 -10.57
C GLU A 15 14.31 13.88 -9.34
N VAL A 16 13.62 13.59 -8.25
CA VAL A 16 14.19 12.99 -7.04
C VAL A 16 14.32 11.46 -7.11
N ARG A 17 13.92 10.85 -8.21
CA ARG A 17 14.14 9.44 -8.50
C ARG A 17 15.62 9.08 -8.30
N GLY A 18 15.90 8.02 -7.56
CA GLY A 18 17.28 7.65 -7.20
C GLY A 18 17.91 8.46 -6.06
N ARG A 19 17.17 9.38 -5.43
CA ARG A 19 17.61 10.16 -4.25
C ARG A 19 16.61 9.97 -3.09
N PRO A 20 16.56 8.79 -2.47
CA PRO A 20 15.61 8.49 -1.39
C PRO A 20 15.66 9.54 -0.27
N GLY A 21 14.49 9.97 0.19
CA GLY A 21 14.35 10.95 1.27
C GLY A 21 14.58 12.41 0.87
N LYS A 22 14.93 12.71 -0.40
CA LYS A 22 15.04 14.10 -0.85
C LYS A 22 13.65 14.71 -0.98
N GLN A 23 13.42 15.82 -0.25
CA GLN A 23 12.20 16.60 -0.35
C GLN A 23 12.12 17.37 -1.67
N VAL A 24 10.91 17.45 -2.22
CA VAL A 24 10.61 18.24 -3.41
C VAL A 24 10.07 19.61 -3.00
N GLN A 25 10.56 20.66 -3.64
CA GLN A 25 10.09 22.02 -3.40
C GLN A 25 8.84 22.29 -4.26
N LEU A 26 7.69 22.32 -3.60
CA LEU A 26 6.42 22.78 -4.17
C LEU A 26 5.96 24.00 -3.37
N SER A 27 5.31 24.95 -4.03
CA SER A 27 4.68 26.07 -3.34
C SER A 27 3.33 25.65 -2.75
N GLU A 28 2.89 26.35 -1.68
CA GLU A 28 1.58 26.09 -1.08
C GLU A 28 0.44 26.31 -2.11
N SER A 29 0.59 27.28 -3.01
CA SER A 29 -0.40 27.57 -4.05
C SER A 29 -0.53 26.42 -5.06
N GLU A 30 0.58 25.81 -5.48
CA GLU A 30 0.57 24.63 -6.37
C GLU A 30 -0.15 23.45 -5.70
N ILE A 31 0.18 23.17 -4.44
CA ILE A 31 -0.44 22.06 -3.71
C ILE A 31 -1.96 22.30 -3.51
N ARG A 32 -2.35 23.53 -3.15
CA ARG A 32 -3.78 23.89 -3.04
C ARG A 32 -4.51 23.70 -4.36
N GLN A 33 -3.88 24.09 -5.46
CA GLN A 33 -4.48 23.93 -6.77
C GLN A 33 -4.61 22.46 -7.15
N LEU A 34 -3.63 21.60 -6.86
CA LEU A 34 -3.76 20.15 -7.02
C LEU A 34 -4.97 19.59 -6.25
N CYS A 35 -5.15 20.00 -4.99
CA CYS A 35 -6.29 19.54 -4.19
C CYS A 35 -7.63 19.98 -4.77
N VAL A 36 -7.75 21.25 -5.17
CA VAL A 36 -9.01 21.80 -5.71
C VAL A 36 -9.39 21.16 -7.04
N GLU A 37 -8.46 21.04 -7.98
CA GLU A 37 -8.71 20.42 -9.28
C GLU A 37 -9.06 18.93 -9.16
N SER A 38 -8.33 18.19 -8.30
CA SER A 38 -8.63 16.79 -8.06
C SER A 38 -9.98 16.58 -7.40
N ARG A 39 -10.36 17.44 -6.44
CA ARG A 39 -11.67 17.42 -5.79
C ARG A 39 -12.79 17.51 -6.82
N GLU A 40 -12.70 18.43 -7.80
CA GLU A 40 -13.69 18.60 -8.85
C GLU A 40 -13.78 17.34 -9.76
N ILE A 41 -12.64 16.69 -10.03
CA ILE A 41 -12.62 15.45 -10.81
C ILE A 41 -13.30 14.33 -10.00
N PHE A 42 -12.97 14.16 -8.73
CA PHE A 42 -13.57 13.12 -7.88
C PHE A 42 -15.08 13.27 -7.77
N LEU A 43 -15.60 14.49 -7.62
CA LEU A 43 -17.04 14.74 -7.52
C LEU A 43 -17.80 14.51 -8.83
N LYS A 44 -17.13 14.60 -9.98
CA LYS A 44 -17.71 14.25 -11.29
C LYS A 44 -17.75 12.75 -11.57
N GLN A 45 -16.87 11.98 -10.92
CA GLN A 45 -16.83 10.53 -11.04
C GLN A 45 -17.80 9.88 -10.04
N PRO A 46 -18.37 8.69 -10.32
CA PRO A 46 -19.22 7.97 -9.38
C PRO A 46 -18.44 7.51 -8.14
N ASN A 47 -19.16 7.20 -7.06
CA ASN A 47 -18.55 6.68 -5.84
C ASN A 47 -18.10 5.22 -5.96
N LEU A 48 -18.77 4.44 -6.79
CA LEU A 48 -18.32 3.17 -7.33
C LEU A 48 -17.83 3.43 -8.75
N LEU A 49 -16.51 3.41 -8.96
CA LEU A 49 -15.91 3.55 -10.28
C LEU A 49 -16.18 2.28 -11.10
N GLU A 50 -16.51 2.43 -12.38
CA GLU A 50 -16.62 1.33 -13.33
C GLU A 50 -15.43 1.42 -14.27
N LEU A 51 -14.54 0.43 -14.23
CA LEU A 51 -13.22 0.46 -14.88
C LEU A 51 -13.07 -0.76 -15.77
N GLU A 52 -12.20 -0.62 -16.79
CA GLU A 52 -11.87 -1.68 -17.73
C GLU A 52 -10.41 -2.12 -17.55
N ALA A 53 -10.15 -3.41 -17.75
CA ALA A 53 -8.80 -3.93 -17.90
C ALA A 53 -8.24 -3.57 -19.31
N PRO A 54 -6.91 -3.46 -19.50
CA PRO A 54 -5.86 -3.80 -18.54
C PRO A 54 -5.62 -2.68 -17.52
N ILE A 55 -5.38 -3.04 -16.27
CA ILE A 55 -5.16 -2.09 -15.18
C ILE A 55 -4.19 -2.63 -14.12
N LYS A 56 -3.44 -1.74 -13.48
CA LYS A 56 -2.54 -2.05 -12.37
C LYS A 56 -3.12 -1.55 -11.06
N ILE A 57 -3.10 -2.42 -10.04
CA ILE A 57 -3.70 -2.15 -8.73
C ILE A 57 -2.61 -2.09 -7.68
N CYS A 58 -2.57 -0.99 -6.92
CA CYS A 58 -1.65 -0.78 -5.80
C CYS A 58 -2.45 -0.61 -4.50
N GLY A 59 -1.98 -1.21 -3.41
CA GLY A 59 -2.49 -1.00 -2.05
C GLY A 59 -1.81 0.18 -1.36
N ASP A 60 -1.69 0.09 -0.04
CA ASP A 60 -1.14 1.11 0.86
C ASP A 60 0.23 1.62 0.42
N ILE A 61 0.43 2.92 0.47
CA ILE A 61 1.71 3.59 0.15
C ILE A 61 2.31 4.28 1.37
N HIS A 62 1.47 4.88 2.21
CA HIS A 62 1.85 5.48 3.49
C HIS A 62 3.08 6.40 3.44
N GLY A 63 3.11 7.35 2.52
CA GLY A 63 4.20 8.32 2.42
C GLY A 63 5.57 7.71 2.12
N GLN A 64 5.65 6.45 1.69
CA GLN A 64 6.87 5.79 1.21
C GLN A 64 7.15 6.16 -0.24
N TYR A 65 7.42 7.45 -0.47
CA TYR A 65 7.55 8.06 -1.78
C TYR A 65 8.56 7.37 -2.69
N SER A 66 9.71 6.95 -2.14
CA SER A 66 10.73 6.25 -2.92
C SER A 66 10.22 4.91 -3.47
N ASP A 67 9.36 4.23 -2.71
CA ASP A 67 8.77 2.97 -3.13
C ASP A 67 7.65 3.17 -4.16
N LEU A 68 6.85 4.25 -4.03
CA LEU A 68 5.92 4.67 -5.08
C LEU A 68 6.64 4.92 -6.42
N LEU A 69 7.78 5.59 -6.41
CA LEU A 69 8.56 5.82 -7.62
C LEU A 69 9.08 4.50 -8.23
N ARG A 70 9.48 3.54 -7.39
CA ARG A 70 9.86 2.18 -7.84
C ARG A 70 8.69 1.42 -8.45
N LEU A 71 7.48 1.54 -7.88
CA LEU A 71 6.27 0.96 -8.47
C LEU A 71 6.03 1.47 -9.89
N PHE A 72 6.19 2.77 -10.11
CA PHE A 72 6.08 3.35 -11.46
C PHE A 72 7.23 2.94 -12.40
N GLU A 73 8.43 2.69 -11.87
CA GLU A 73 9.54 2.15 -12.68
C GLU A 73 9.23 0.74 -13.21
N TYR A 74 8.61 -0.10 -12.37
CA TYR A 74 8.24 -1.47 -12.75
C TYR A 74 6.95 -1.51 -13.57
N GLY A 75 5.95 -0.75 -13.19
CA GLY A 75 4.63 -0.74 -13.82
C GLY A 75 4.54 0.10 -15.08
N GLY A 76 5.48 1.01 -15.28
CA GLY A 76 5.40 2.06 -16.31
C GLY A 76 4.72 3.33 -15.81
N LEU A 77 5.18 4.48 -16.30
CA LEU A 77 4.57 5.77 -15.95
C LEU A 77 3.22 5.95 -16.67
N PRO A 78 2.22 6.60 -16.03
CA PRO A 78 1.01 7.03 -16.75
C PRO A 78 1.34 7.93 -17.97
N PRO A 79 0.61 7.82 -19.10
CA PRO A 79 -0.55 6.97 -19.36
C PRO A 79 -0.20 5.62 -20.01
N LYS A 80 1.07 5.18 -19.98
CA LYS A 80 1.49 3.88 -20.58
C LYS A 80 0.81 2.68 -19.91
N ALA A 81 0.35 2.85 -18.68
CA ALA A 81 -0.44 1.88 -17.95
C ALA A 81 -1.55 2.61 -17.19
N ASN A 82 -2.71 1.96 -17.06
CA ASN A 82 -3.80 2.39 -16.20
C ASN A 82 -3.52 1.98 -14.77
N TYR A 83 -3.88 2.82 -13.80
CA TYR A 83 -3.65 2.57 -12.38
C TYR A 83 -4.90 2.76 -11.54
N LEU A 84 -5.10 1.84 -10.60
CA LEU A 84 -6.02 1.98 -9.48
C LEU A 84 -5.24 1.86 -8.17
N PHE A 85 -5.32 2.89 -7.33
CA PHE A 85 -4.77 2.87 -5.97
C PHE A 85 -5.91 2.72 -4.97
N LEU A 86 -5.73 1.82 -4.01
CA LEU A 86 -6.78 1.42 -3.08
C LEU A 86 -6.88 2.29 -1.81
N GLY A 87 -6.07 3.35 -1.69
CA GLY A 87 -6.07 4.25 -0.53
C GLY A 87 -4.78 4.20 0.28
N ASP A 88 -4.81 4.87 1.43
CA ASP A 88 -3.71 4.98 2.40
C ASP A 88 -2.42 5.54 1.79
N TYR A 89 -2.53 6.76 1.26
CA TYR A 89 -1.43 7.48 0.62
C TYR A 89 -0.53 8.17 1.61
N VAL A 90 -1.10 8.60 2.74
CA VAL A 90 -0.48 9.46 3.75
C VAL A 90 -0.22 8.70 5.06
N ASP A 91 0.42 9.37 6.00
CA ASP A 91 0.80 8.86 7.32
C ASP A 91 1.96 7.85 7.32
N ARG A 92 2.51 7.60 8.52
CA ARG A 92 3.56 6.60 8.80
C ARG A 92 4.90 6.92 8.14
N GLY A 93 4.93 7.06 6.82
CA GLY A 93 6.12 7.42 6.05
C GLY A 93 6.52 8.90 6.18
N LYS A 94 7.68 9.25 5.63
CA LYS A 94 8.30 10.57 5.82
C LYS A 94 8.01 11.57 4.71
N GLN A 95 7.36 11.14 3.62
CA GLN A 95 7.13 11.93 2.41
C GLN A 95 5.68 11.79 1.91
N SER A 96 4.71 11.98 2.82
CA SER A 96 3.29 11.93 2.48
C SER A 96 2.91 13.03 1.50
N LEU A 97 3.49 14.23 1.64
CA LEU A 97 3.23 15.35 0.73
C LEU A 97 3.68 15.05 -0.71
N GLU A 98 4.90 14.54 -0.91
CA GLU A 98 5.36 14.14 -2.24
C GLU A 98 4.49 13.04 -2.83
N THR A 99 4.13 12.04 -2.01
CA THR A 99 3.28 10.91 -2.41
C THR A 99 1.93 11.41 -2.92
N ILE A 100 1.18 12.12 -2.10
CA ILE A 100 -0.16 12.55 -2.48
C ILE A 100 -0.13 13.58 -3.60
N CYS A 101 0.84 14.51 -3.63
CA CYS A 101 0.94 15.49 -4.72
C CYS A 101 1.22 14.84 -6.08
N LEU A 102 2.06 13.80 -6.15
CA LEU A 102 2.29 13.08 -7.41
C LEU A 102 1.03 12.34 -7.88
N LEU A 103 0.33 11.67 -6.95
CA LEU A 103 -0.89 10.95 -7.26
C LEU A 103 -2.00 11.90 -7.74
N LEU A 104 -2.21 13.03 -7.06
CA LEU A 104 -3.17 14.05 -7.49
C LEU A 104 -2.79 14.68 -8.83
N ALA A 105 -1.50 14.95 -9.06
CA ALA A 105 -1.03 15.50 -10.34
C ALA A 105 -1.29 14.53 -11.51
N TYR A 106 -1.06 13.23 -11.32
CA TYR A 106 -1.41 12.23 -12.33
C TYR A 106 -2.92 12.09 -12.51
N LYS A 107 -3.70 12.16 -11.44
CA LYS A 107 -5.17 12.17 -11.53
C LYS A 107 -5.70 13.33 -12.38
N ILE A 108 -5.14 14.51 -12.19
CA ILE A 108 -5.51 15.70 -13.00
C ILE A 108 -5.09 15.52 -14.47
N LYS A 109 -3.88 15.00 -14.67
CA LYS A 109 -3.33 14.87 -16.03
C LYS A 109 -3.99 13.78 -16.85
N TYR A 110 -4.38 12.67 -16.20
CA TYR A 110 -4.91 11.46 -16.84
C TYR A 110 -6.15 10.93 -16.10
N PRO A 111 -7.26 11.70 -16.07
CA PRO A 111 -8.43 11.37 -15.24
C PRO A 111 -9.08 10.03 -15.60
N GLU A 112 -8.94 9.58 -16.85
CA GLU A 112 -9.54 8.33 -17.37
C GLU A 112 -8.56 7.13 -17.36
N ASN A 113 -7.33 7.33 -16.87
CA ASN A 113 -6.30 6.27 -16.82
C ASN A 113 -5.71 6.09 -15.41
N PHE A 114 -6.05 7.01 -14.49
CA PHE A 114 -5.46 7.06 -13.15
C PHE A 114 -6.54 7.25 -12.09
N PHE A 115 -6.72 6.26 -11.23
CA PHE A 115 -7.82 6.20 -10.29
C PHE A 115 -7.32 6.05 -8.85
N LEU A 116 -7.95 6.82 -7.95
CA LEU A 116 -7.62 6.86 -6.53
C LEU A 116 -8.87 6.56 -5.71
N LEU A 117 -8.82 5.53 -4.87
CA LEU A 117 -9.85 5.26 -3.88
C LEU A 117 -9.47 5.88 -2.54
N ARG A 118 -10.45 6.03 -1.66
CA ARG A 118 -10.25 6.47 -0.28
C ARG A 118 -9.79 5.32 0.58
N GLY A 119 -8.72 5.51 1.36
CA GLY A 119 -8.35 4.65 2.47
C GLY A 119 -8.82 5.25 3.81
N ASN A 120 -8.66 4.49 4.89
CA ASN A 120 -9.03 4.96 6.22
C ASN A 120 -8.10 6.07 6.74
N HIS A 121 -6.88 6.19 6.23
CA HIS A 121 -5.98 7.30 6.53
C HIS A 121 -6.30 8.59 5.76
N GLU A 122 -7.13 8.54 4.75
CA GLU A 122 -7.70 9.75 4.10
C GLU A 122 -8.88 10.29 4.91
N CYS A 123 -8.71 10.37 6.24
CA CYS A 123 -9.67 10.84 7.24
C CYS A 123 -8.97 11.77 8.25
N ALA A 124 -9.61 12.88 8.58
CA ALA A 124 -9.03 13.89 9.48
C ALA A 124 -8.73 13.35 10.87
N SER A 125 -9.60 12.51 11.45
CA SER A 125 -9.41 11.90 12.77
C SER A 125 -8.18 11.00 12.82
N ILE A 126 -7.85 10.32 11.71
CA ILE A 126 -6.73 9.40 11.60
C ILE A 126 -5.44 10.14 11.24
N ASN A 127 -5.39 10.88 10.15
CA ASN A 127 -4.16 11.50 9.68
C ASN A 127 -3.69 12.71 10.50
N ARG A 128 -4.51 13.13 11.48
CA ARG A 128 -4.09 14.07 12.52
C ARG A 128 -3.12 13.45 13.52
N ILE A 129 -3.18 12.10 13.72
CA ILE A 129 -2.44 11.38 14.75
C ILE A 129 -1.21 10.70 14.16
N TYR A 130 -1.32 10.16 12.93
CA TYR A 130 -0.33 9.24 12.37
C TYR A 130 0.73 9.88 11.46
N GLY A 131 0.80 11.24 11.40
CA GLY A 131 1.97 11.96 10.88
C GLY A 131 1.70 12.99 9.78
N PHE A 132 0.65 12.86 8.98
CA PHE A 132 0.40 13.77 7.87
C PHE A 132 0.08 15.21 8.31
N TYR A 133 -0.71 15.38 9.37
CA TYR A 133 -0.96 16.68 9.98
C TYR A 133 0.33 17.39 10.38
N ASP A 134 1.23 16.66 11.06
CA ASP A 134 2.52 17.21 11.50
C ASP A 134 3.45 17.52 10.33
N GLU A 135 3.43 16.71 9.27
CA GLU A 135 4.17 17.00 8.04
C GLU A 135 3.68 18.30 7.40
N CYS A 136 2.36 18.45 7.23
CA CYS A 136 1.75 19.68 6.69
C CYS A 136 2.07 20.90 7.56
N LYS A 137 1.91 20.79 8.89
CA LYS A 137 2.18 21.88 9.83
C LYS A 137 3.64 22.31 9.81
N ARG A 138 4.57 21.37 9.75
CA ARG A 138 6.01 21.62 9.77
C ARG A 138 6.51 22.22 8.46
N ARG A 139 6.04 21.74 7.31
CA ARG A 139 6.53 22.16 5.97
C ARG A 139 5.76 23.36 5.44
N PHE A 140 4.51 23.54 5.84
CA PHE A 140 3.61 24.58 5.41
C PHE A 140 2.81 25.12 6.61
N ASN A 141 1.51 24.79 6.70
CA ASN A 141 0.63 25.21 7.78
C ASN A 141 -0.63 24.30 7.89
N VAL A 142 -1.39 24.48 8.96
CA VAL A 142 -2.62 23.72 9.25
C VAL A 142 -3.73 23.98 8.21
N ARG A 143 -3.74 25.14 7.55
CA ARG A 143 -4.76 25.45 6.53
C ARG A 143 -4.57 24.55 5.31
N LEU A 144 -3.32 24.22 4.96
CA LEU A 144 -3.03 23.28 3.88
C LEU A 144 -3.52 21.86 4.21
N TRP A 145 -3.31 21.39 5.44
CA TRP A 145 -3.86 20.11 5.89
C TRP A 145 -5.39 20.07 5.76
N LYS A 146 -6.12 21.14 6.13
CA LYS A 146 -7.57 21.23 5.93
C LYS A 146 -7.96 21.17 4.45
N THR A 147 -7.17 21.78 3.56
CA THR A 147 -7.39 21.69 2.11
C THR A 147 -7.29 20.25 1.60
N PHE A 148 -6.33 19.46 2.11
CA PHE A 148 -6.27 18.02 1.82
C PHE A 148 -7.46 17.26 2.38
N THR A 149 -7.90 17.56 3.61
CA THR A 149 -9.09 16.95 4.20
C THR A 149 -10.34 17.18 3.33
N ASP A 150 -10.54 18.41 2.84
CA ASP A 150 -11.64 18.73 1.93
C ASP A 150 -11.56 17.95 0.60
N CYS A 151 -10.35 17.70 0.11
CA CYS A 151 -10.10 16.88 -1.08
C CYS A 151 -10.37 15.38 -0.79
N PHE A 152 -9.86 14.86 0.31
CA PHE A 152 -10.00 13.45 0.70
C PHE A 152 -11.47 13.06 0.94
N ASN A 153 -12.27 13.96 1.48
CA ASN A 153 -13.70 13.75 1.67
C ASN A 153 -14.49 13.58 0.36
N CYS A 154 -13.85 13.82 -0.78
CA CYS A 154 -14.45 13.66 -2.10
C CYS A 154 -13.97 12.41 -2.85
N LEU A 155 -13.00 11.66 -2.32
CA LEU A 155 -12.49 10.45 -2.95
C LEU A 155 -13.59 9.39 -3.11
N PRO A 156 -13.67 8.67 -4.24
CA PRO A 156 -14.52 7.49 -4.39
C PRO A 156 -14.05 6.36 -3.47
N VAL A 157 -14.94 5.45 -3.09
CA VAL A 157 -14.64 4.43 -2.07
C VAL A 157 -14.47 3.03 -2.62
N ALA A 158 -14.94 2.76 -3.83
CA ALA A 158 -14.80 1.46 -4.47
C ALA A 158 -14.67 1.56 -5.99
N ALA A 159 -14.21 0.48 -6.59
CA ALA A 159 -14.16 0.33 -8.05
C ALA A 159 -14.58 -1.09 -8.44
N LEU A 160 -15.21 -1.22 -9.60
CA LEU A 160 -15.61 -2.48 -10.23
C LEU A 160 -14.89 -2.59 -11.57
N ILE A 161 -14.05 -3.62 -11.74
CA ILE A 161 -13.29 -3.84 -12.98
C ILE A 161 -13.99 -4.93 -13.77
N ASP A 162 -14.38 -4.60 -15.01
CA ASP A 162 -15.07 -5.49 -15.96
C ASP A 162 -16.23 -6.27 -15.32
N GLU A 163 -16.98 -5.63 -14.42
CA GLU A 163 -18.12 -6.20 -13.69
C GLU A 163 -17.79 -7.48 -12.88
N LYS A 164 -16.51 -7.82 -12.67
CA LYS A 164 -16.05 -9.07 -12.05
C LYS A 164 -15.15 -8.89 -10.84
N ILE A 165 -14.37 -7.82 -10.75
CA ILE A 165 -13.43 -7.60 -9.64
C ILE A 165 -13.87 -6.37 -8.86
N LEU A 166 -14.35 -6.56 -7.63
CA LEU A 166 -14.71 -5.47 -6.74
C LEU A 166 -13.50 -5.05 -5.90
N CYS A 167 -13.11 -3.77 -6.01
CA CYS A 167 -11.98 -3.19 -5.32
C CYS A 167 -12.44 -2.18 -4.27
N MET A 168 -11.85 -2.23 -3.06
CA MET A 168 -12.02 -1.26 -1.98
C MET A 168 -10.78 -1.24 -1.10
N HIS A 169 -10.71 -0.31 -0.14
CA HIS A 169 -9.57 -0.26 0.78
C HIS A 169 -9.66 -1.31 1.90
N GLY A 170 -10.71 -1.30 2.73
CA GLY A 170 -10.94 -2.23 3.83
C GLY A 170 -11.54 -3.55 3.36
N GLY A 171 -12.84 -3.69 3.35
CA GLY A 171 -13.48 -4.93 2.95
C GLY A 171 -15.00 -4.87 2.95
N LEU A 172 -15.61 -6.02 3.11
CA LEU A 172 -17.08 -6.18 3.09
C LEU A 172 -17.73 -5.59 4.35
N SER A 173 -19.02 -5.28 4.23
CA SER A 173 -19.87 -4.79 5.32
C SER A 173 -21.09 -5.70 5.50
N PRO A 174 -21.55 -5.95 6.75
CA PRO A 174 -22.82 -6.61 6.97
C PRO A 174 -24.01 -5.81 6.41
N ASP A 175 -23.85 -4.50 6.21
CA ASP A 175 -24.86 -3.62 5.65
C ASP A 175 -24.84 -3.55 4.12
N LEU A 176 -23.84 -4.16 3.45
CA LEU A 176 -23.71 -4.15 1.99
C LEU A 176 -24.56 -5.24 1.34
N HIS A 177 -25.74 -4.87 0.89
CA HIS A 177 -26.68 -5.78 0.23
C HIS A 177 -26.77 -5.60 -1.28
N SER A 178 -26.38 -4.43 -1.79
CA SER A 178 -26.38 -4.06 -3.21
C SER A 178 -25.24 -3.08 -3.50
N LEU A 179 -24.62 -3.20 -4.66
CA LEU A 179 -23.59 -2.25 -5.12
C LEU A 179 -24.16 -0.84 -5.29
N ASP A 180 -25.48 -0.67 -5.49
CA ASP A 180 -26.13 0.64 -5.55
C ASP A 180 -26.05 1.43 -4.24
N GLN A 181 -25.90 0.75 -3.11
CA GLN A 181 -25.66 1.42 -1.83
C GLN A 181 -24.30 2.17 -1.84
N ILE A 182 -23.28 1.61 -2.48
CA ILE A 182 -21.98 2.32 -2.67
C ILE A 182 -22.16 3.51 -3.59
N ARG A 183 -22.88 3.35 -4.71
CA ARG A 183 -23.15 4.45 -5.67
C ARG A 183 -23.90 5.59 -5.01
N SER A 184 -24.75 5.29 -4.03
CA SER A 184 -25.63 6.24 -3.34
C SER A 184 -24.96 7.00 -2.18
N LEU A 185 -23.74 6.61 -1.76
CA LEU A 185 -23.00 7.32 -0.72
C LEU A 185 -22.75 8.77 -1.14
N GLN A 186 -23.06 9.70 -0.24
CA GLN A 186 -22.90 11.13 -0.53
C GLN A 186 -21.46 11.59 -0.37
N ARG A 187 -21.01 12.51 -1.22
CA ARG A 187 -19.72 13.20 -1.13
C ARG A 187 -19.90 14.70 -1.38
N PRO A 188 -19.15 15.59 -0.70
CA PRO A 188 -18.11 15.28 0.29
C PRO A 188 -18.68 14.74 1.60
N THR A 189 -17.95 13.83 2.24
CA THR A 189 -18.32 13.29 3.55
C THR A 189 -17.08 12.92 4.37
N ASP A 190 -17.15 13.11 5.69
CA ASP A 190 -16.17 12.51 6.60
C ASP A 190 -16.48 11.01 6.79
N VAL A 191 -15.54 10.28 7.37
CA VAL A 191 -15.74 8.85 7.67
C VAL A 191 -16.49 8.75 9.01
N PRO A 192 -17.69 8.14 9.03
CA PRO A 192 -18.42 7.93 10.28
C PRO A 192 -17.76 6.80 11.09
N ASP A 193 -18.09 6.72 12.39
CA ASP A 193 -17.55 5.68 13.29
C ASP A 193 -18.13 4.28 13.02
N THR A 194 -19.27 4.18 12.32
CA THR A 194 -19.98 2.92 12.00
C THR A 194 -20.71 3.01 10.66
N GLY A 195 -21.15 1.86 10.14
CA GLY A 195 -21.96 1.75 8.93
C GLY A 195 -21.16 1.51 7.67
N LEU A 196 -21.85 1.43 6.53
CA LEU A 196 -21.28 0.98 5.25
C LEU A 196 -19.98 1.66 4.87
N LEU A 197 -19.91 3.00 4.91
CA LEU A 197 -18.68 3.72 4.54
C LEU A 197 -17.53 3.40 5.49
N CYS A 198 -17.80 3.31 6.80
CA CYS A 198 -16.79 2.89 7.77
C CYS A 198 -16.26 1.49 7.42
N ASP A 199 -17.16 0.53 7.18
CA ASP A 199 -16.77 -0.86 6.93
C ASP A 199 -15.97 -1.03 5.63
N LEU A 200 -16.36 -0.34 4.56
CA LEU A 200 -15.60 -0.37 3.29
C LEU A 200 -14.15 0.11 3.43
N LEU A 201 -13.84 0.89 4.49
CA LEU A 201 -12.51 1.42 4.76
C LEU A 201 -11.75 0.68 5.88
N TRP A 202 -12.46 -0.08 6.76
CA TRP A 202 -11.87 -0.61 7.98
C TRP A 202 -12.02 -2.11 8.19
N SER A 203 -12.98 -2.79 7.55
CA SER A 203 -13.22 -4.22 7.78
C SER A 203 -12.09 -5.10 7.26
N ASP A 204 -11.88 -6.24 7.92
CA ASP A 204 -10.80 -7.18 7.59
C ASP A 204 -11.31 -8.61 7.41
N PRO A 205 -10.74 -9.40 6.47
CA PRO A 205 -10.94 -10.84 6.41
C PRO A 205 -10.27 -11.53 7.61
N SER A 206 -10.89 -12.60 8.13
CA SER A 206 -10.30 -13.41 9.20
C SER A 206 -10.49 -14.90 8.92
N LYS A 207 -9.39 -15.66 9.05
CA LYS A 207 -9.38 -17.14 8.93
C LYS A 207 -10.00 -17.82 10.15
N ASP A 208 -10.09 -17.10 11.27
CA ASP A 208 -10.47 -17.67 12.58
C ASP A 208 -11.98 -17.62 12.84
N ILE A 209 -12.75 -17.00 11.95
CA ILE A 209 -14.19 -16.81 12.12
C ILE A 209 -15.00 -17.32 10.93
N GLN A 210 -16.24 -17.70 11.21
CA GLN A 210 -17.31 -17.86 10.24
C GLN A 210 -18.36 -16.76 10.49
N GLY A 211 -18.89 -16.17 9.42
CA GLY A 211 -19.82 -15.04 9.54
C GLY A 211 -19.10 -13.71 9.79
N TRP A 212 -19.67 -12.92 10.68
CA TRP A 212 -19.15 -11.60 11.08
C TRP A 212 -18.63 -11.65 12.51
N GLY A 213 -17.51 -10.98 12.77
CA GLY A 213 -16.93 -10.80 14.10
C GLY A 213 -16.61 -9.35 14.39
N MET A 214 -16.31 -9.04 15.66
CA MET A 214 -15.80 -7.73 16.04
C MET A 214 -14.34 -7.60 15.57
N ASN A 215 -13.98 -6.44 15.03
CA ASN A 215 -12.61 -6.19 14.63
C ASN A 215 -11.74 -5.78 15.83
N ASP A 216 -10.58 -6.37 15.98
CA ASP A 216 -9.60 -6.05 17.04
C ASP A 216 -9.06 -4.61 16.95
N ARG A 217 -9.29 -3.92 15.83
CA ARG A 217 -8.98 -2.49 15.67
C ARG A 217 -9.91 -1.58 16.51
N GLY A 218 -10.97 -2.14 17.11
CA GLY A 218 -11.98 -1.38 17.86
C GLY A 218 -12.99 -0.63 17.00
N VAL A 219 -12.95 -0.80 15.68
CA VAL A 219 -13.86 -0.21 14.69
C VAL A 219 -14.20 -1.24 13.61
N SER A 220 -15.45 -1.23 13.09
CA SER A 220 -15.90 -2.11 12.02
C SER A 220 -15.88 -3.60 12.39
N PHE A 221 -15.82 -4.49 11.40
CA PHE A 221 -16.01 -5.92 11.54
C PHE A 221 -14.84 -6.71 10.94
N THR A 222 -14.73 -7.96 11.37
CA THR A 222 -14.05 -9.02 10.63
C THR A 222 -15.06 -9.92 9.94
N PHE A 223 -14.70 -10.53 8.82
CA PHE A 223 -15.58 -11.43 8.04
C PHE A 223 -14.85 -12.71 7.63
N GLY A 224 -15.60 -13.82 7.71
CA GLY A 224 -15.11 -15.13 7.33
C GLY A 224 -15.15 -15.38 5.82
N ALA A 225 -14.52 -16.48 5.40
CA ALA A 225 -14.49 -16.90 3.99
C ALA A 225 -15.90 -17.18 3.42
N ASP A 226 -16.84 -17.61 4.26
CA ASP A 226 -18.26 -17.80 3.91
C ASP A 226 -18.89 -16.49 3.44
N LYS A 227 -18.62 -15.36 4.08
CA LYS A 227 -19.16 -14.06 3.69
C LYS A 227 -18.62 -13.58 2.34
N VAL A 228 -17.35 -13.87 2.05
CA VAL A 228 -16.77 -13.56 0.74
C VAL A 228 -17.46 -14.40 -0.35
N THR A 229 -17.59 -15.70 -0.14
CA THR A 229 -18.21 -16.61 -1.10
C THR A 229 -19.67 -16.23 -1.37
N ASP A 230 -20.47 -16.02 -0.30
CA ASP A 230 -21.89 -15.62 -0.39
C ASP A 230 -22.04 -14.31 -1.17
N PHE A 231 -21.15 -13.33 -0.90
CA PHE A 231 -21.19 -12.01 -1.54
C PHE A 231 -20.87 -12.09 -3.03
N LEU A 232 -19.79 -12.78 -3.40
CA LEU A 232 -19.38 -12.94 -4.79
C LEU A 232 -20.46 -13.67 -5.60
N GLN A 233 -21.00 -14.76 -5.06
CA GLN A 233 -22.07 -15.51 -5.70
C GLN A 233 -23.34 -14.68 -5.90
N LYS A 234 -23.72 -13.90 -4.88
CA LYS A 234 -24.92 -13.04 -4.93
C LYS A 234 -24.82 -11.97 -6.02
N HIS A 235 -23.62 -11.43 -6.24
CA HIS A 235 -23.39 -10.28 -7.13
C HIS A 235 -22.77 -10.67 -8.48
N ASP A 236 -22.61 -11.96 -8.77
CA ASP A 236 -21.94 -12.48 -9.98
C ASP A 236 -20.53 -11.92 -10.16
N LEU A 237 -19.76 -11.86 -9.05
CA LEU A 237 -18.39 -11.39 -9.00
C LEU A 237 -17.43 -12.57 -8.86
N ASP A 238 -16.17 -12.38 -9.30
CA ASP A 238 -15.13 -13.41 -9.24
C ASP A 238 -14.12 -13.15 -8.12
N LEU A 239 -13.84 -11.87 -7.79
CA LEU A 239 -12.79 -11.49 -6.87
C LEU A 239 -13.13 -10.21 -6.09
N VAL A 240 -12.81 -10.21 -4.80
CA VAL A 240 -12.63 -8.99 -3.99
C VAL A 240 -11.15 -8.66 -3.93
N CYS A 241 -10.76 -7.44 -4.31
CA CYS A 241 -9.41 -6.92 -4.21
C CYS A 241 -9.37 -5.79 -3.17
N ARG A 242 -8.54 -5.92 -2.11
CA ARG A 242 -8.49 -4.96 -1.02
C ARG A 242 -7.05 -4.71 -0.53
N ALA A 243 -6.87 -3.77 0.36
CA ALA A 243 -5.59 -3.34 0.91
C ALA A 243 -5.58 -3.41 2.45
N HIS A 244 -5.20 -2.37 3.17
CA HIS A 244 -5.42 -2.13 4.61
C HIS A 244 -4.70 -3.06 5.60
N GLN A 245 -4.22 -4.24 5.22
CA GLN A 245 -3.45 -5.14 6.06
C GLN A 245 -2.05 -5.36 5.50
N VAL A 246 -1.05 -5.29 6.38
CA VAL A 246 0.32 -5.68 6.03
C VAL A 246 0.34 -7.19 5.81
N VAL A 247 0.88 -7.62 4.66
CA VAL A 247 1.07 -9.02 4.31
C VAL A 247 2.51 -9.26 3.88
N GLU A 248 3.08 -10.41 4.23
CA GLU A 248 4.51 -10.70 4.14
C GLU A 248 5.06 -10.52 2.70
N ASP A 249 4.40 -11.12 1.72
CA ASP A 249 4.82 -11.09 0.32
C ASP A 249 4.31 -9.86 -0.47
N GLY A 250 3.64 -8.90 0.23
CA GLY A 250 2.98 -7.75 -0.39
C GLY A 250 1.61 -8.09 -0.99
N TYR A 251 1.23 -9.36 -1.07
CA TYR A 251 -0.12 -9.83 -1.39
C TYR A 251 -0.44 -11.13 -0.66
N GLU A 252 -1.71 -11.34 -0.33
CA GLU A 252 -2.19 -12.57 0.30
C GLU A 252 -3.58 -12.94 -0.22
N PHE A 253 -3.78 -14.22 -0.57
CA PHE A 253 -5.09 -14.73 -0.94
C PHE A 253 -5.87 -15.25 0.27
N PHE A 254 -7.17 -15.06 0.23
CA PHE A 254 -8.14 -15.54 1.22
C PHE A 254 -9.34 -16.17 0.53
N ALA A 255 -10.12 -17.01 1.25
CA ALA A 255 -11.36 -17.63 0.77
C ALA A 255 -11.18 -18.36 -0.59
N ASN A 256 -10.24 -19.31 -0.66
CA ASN A 256 -9.95 -20.06 -1.89
C ASN A 256 -9.67 -19.16 -3.10
N ARG A 257 -8.90 -18.09 -2.91
CA ARG A 257 -8.54 -17.07 -3.90
C ARG A 257 -9.70 -16.19 -4.38
N GLN A 258 -10.78 -16.14 -3.64
CA GLN A 258 -11.89 -15.24 -3.91
C GLN A 258 -11.70 -13.83 -3.35
N LEU A 259 -10.69 -13.63 -2.49
CA LEU A 259 -10.25 -12.33 -2.03
C LEU A 259 -8.73 -12.26 -2.08
N VAL A 260 -8.20 -11.10 -2.47
CA VAL A 260 -6.77 -10.79 -2.39
C VAL A 260 -6.56 -9.48 -1.62
N THR A 261 -5.63 -9.51 -0.67
CA THR A 261 -5.07 -8.32 -0.03
C THR A 261 -3.81 -7.90 -0.78
N ILE A 262 -3.68 -6.61 -1.10
CA ILE A 262 -2.50 -6.01 -1.75
C ILE A 262 -1.95 -4.93 -0.83
N PHE A 263 -0.66 -5.02 -0.52
CA PHE A 263 0.05 -4.03 0.27
C PHE A 263 1.29 -3.56 -0.49
N SER A 264 1.42 -2.26 -0.77
CA SER A 264 2.42 -1.74 -1.70
C SER A 264 3.58 -0.99 -1.02
N ALA A 265 3.62 -0.96 0.31
CA ALA A 265 4.67 -0.32 1.11
C ALA A 265 5.63 -1.37 1.71
N PRO A 266 6.77 -1.71 1.06
CA PRO A 266 7.73 -2.68 1.58
C PRO A 266 8.44 -2.15 2.83
N ASN A 267 8.86 -3.07 3.73
CA ASN A 267 9.50 -2.71 5.01
C ASN A 267 8.70 -1.63 5.75
N TYR A 268 7.42 -1.90 5.95
CA TYR A 268 6.45 -0.94 6.49
C TYR A 268 6.89 -0.38 7.84
N CYS A 269 6.84 0.93 7.99
CA CYS A 269 7.35 1.68 9.15
C CYS A 269 8.83 1.45 9.48
N GLY A 270 9.56 0.65 8.71
CA GLY A 270 10.90 0.16 9.05
C GLY A 270 10.92 -0.90 10.15
N GLU A 271 9.77 -1.46 10.48
CA GLU A 271 9.54 -2.44 11.55
C GLU A 271 9.14 -3.81 11.00
N PHE A 272 8.50 -3.85 9.82
CA PHE A 272 8.08 -5.08 9.15
C PHE A 272 9.05 -5.45 8.03
N ASP A 273 9.32 -6.75 7.87
CA ASP A 273 10.19 -7.27 6.80
C ASP A 273 9.41 -7.55 5.51
N ASN A 274 8.16 -7.11 5.43
CA ASN A 274 7.27 -7.37 4.31
C ASN A 274 7.81 -6.84 2.99
N ALA A 275 7.51 -7.56 1.91
CA ALA A 275 7.57 -7.02 0.56
C ALA A 275 6.37 -6.11 0.28
N GLY A 276 6.45 -5.30 -0.75
CA GLY A 276 5.29 -4.66 -1.38
C GLY A 276 4.89 -5.39 -2.64
N ALA A 277 3.65 -5.24 -3.09
CA ALA A 277 3.20 -5.80 -4.36
C ALA A 277 2.33 -4.82 -5.14
N MET A 278 2.28 -5.04 -6.44
CA MET A 278 1.34 -4.45 -7.39
C MET A 278 0.70 -5.57 -8.20
N MET A 279 -0.61 -5.60 -8.28
CA MET A 279 -1.35 -6.55 -9.11
C MET A 279 -1.62 -5.94 -10.49
N SER A 280 -1.35 -6.70 -11.55
CA SER A 280 -1.73 -6.35 -12.91
C SER A 280 -2.87 -7.26 -13.35
N VAL A 281 -3.95 -6.68 -13.84
CA VAL A 281 -5.08 -7.38 -14.45
C VAL A 281 -4.99 -7.14 -15.95
N ASP A 282 -4.93 -8.20 -16.76
CA ASP A 282 -4.91 -8.10 -18.21
C ASP A 282 -6.32 -8.14 -18.81
N GLU A 283 -6.44 -7.95 -20.12
CA GLU A 283 -7.70 -7.93 -20.88
C GLU A 283 -8.53 -9.23 -20.75
N THR A 284 -7.92 -10.32 -20.28
CA THR A 284 -8.60 -11.59 -20.02
C THR A 284 -8.94 -11.81 -18.55
N LEU A 285 -8.79 -10.77 -17.72
CA LEU A 285 -8.91 -10.80 -16.26
C LEU A 285 -7.89 -11.71 -15.57
N MET A 286 -6.78 -12.06 -16.25
CA MET A 286 -5.70 -12.78 -15.61
C MET A 286 -4.90 -11.84 -14.72
N CYS A 287 -4.74 -12.24 -13.45
CA CYS A 287 -4.03 -11.48 -12.44
C CYS A 287 -2.57 -11.94 -12.34
N SER A 288 -1.65 -11.00 -12.34
CA SER A 288 -0.22 -11.23 -12.12
C SER A 288 0.32 -10.23 -11.10
N PHE A 289 1.34 -10.63 -10.31
CA PHE A 289 1.88 -9.83 -9.22
C PHE A 289 3.32 -9.44 -9.49
N GLN A 290 3.62 -8.18 -9.29
CA GLN A 290 4.97 -7.64 -9.29
C GLN A 290 5.39 -7.34 -7.86
N ILE A 291 6.42 -8.05 -7.38
CA ILE A 291 6.88 -7.97 -5.99
C ILE A 291 7.96 -6.90 -5.88
N LEU A 292 7.77 -6.00 -4.93
CA LEU A 292 8.68 -4.92 -4.57
C LEU A 292 9.41 -5.28 -3.27
N LYS A 293 10.61 -5.85 -3.38
CA LYS A 293 11.42 -6.16 -2.20
C LYS A 293 11.86 -4.88 -1.47
N PRO A 294 12.01 -4.92 -0.12
CA PRO A 294 12.63 -3.86 0.63
C PRO A 294 13.96 -3.43 -0.02
N SER A 295 14.23 -2.12 -0.07
CA SER A 295 15.51 -1.64 -0.56
C SER A 295 16.60 -1.95 0.47
N ASP A 296 17.73 -2.54 0.03
CA ASP A 296 18.88 -2.77 0.89
C ASP A 296 19.33 -1.44 1.50
N LYS A 297 19.16 -1.26 2.80
CA LYS A 297 19.81 -0.19 3.54
C LYS A 297 21.30 -0.55 3.54
N LYS A 298 22.12 0.07 2.67
CA LYS A 298 23.57 0.05 2.85
C LYS A 298 23.83 0.57 4.26
N SER A 299 24.23 -0.31 5.17
CA SER A 299 24.61 0.04 6.54
C SER A 299 25.81 0.99 6.49
N LYS A 300 25.55 2.30 6.58
CA LYS A 300 26.57 3.29 6.90
C LYS A 300 26.78 3.32 8.40
N PHE A 301 27.23 2.22 8.97
CA PHE A 301 27.88 2.20 10.28
C PHE A 301 29.27 1.60 10.10
N GLY A 302 30.15 2.38 9.48
CA GLY A 302 31.58 2.23 9.70
C GLY A 302 31.90 2.89 11.04
N PHE A 303 31.94 2.16 12.11
CA PHE A 303 32.60 2.60 13.33
C PHE A 303 34.11 2.67 13.04
N GLY A 304 34.58 3.86 12.73
CA GLY A 304 35.99 4.18 12.74
C GLY A 304 36.48 4.21 14.18
N SER A 305 36.96 3.08 14.68
CA SER A 305 37.76 3.03 15.90
C SER A 305 39.17 3.41 15.56
N THR A 306 39.52 4.65 15.77
CA THR A 306 40.94 5.08 15.89
C THR A 306 41.36 4.79 17.31
N THR A 307 42.09 3.71 17.53
CA THR A 307 42.97 3.56 18.69
C THR A 307 44.40 3.42 18.20
N THR A 308 45.18 4.50 18.40
CA THR A 308 46.62 4.47 18.40
C THR A 308 47.12 3.74 19.63
N ALA A 309 47.89 2.67 19.48
CA ALA A 309 48.80 2.18 20.49
C ALA A 309 50.04 1.58 19.82
N LYS A 310 51.17 2.00 20.30
CA LYS A 310 52.57 1.66 19.93
C LYS A 310 52.91 0.23 20.42
N PRO A 311 53.99 -0.37 19.85
CA PRO A 311 54.27 -1.79 19.95
C PRO A 311 55.10 -2.19 21.17
N SER A 312 54.96 -3.44 21.64
CA SER A 312 55.97 -4.14 22.38
C SER A 312 56.05 -5.61 21.96
N ASN A 313 57.32 -6.03 21.83
CA ASN A 313 57.90 -7.31 21.43
C ASN A 313 57.39 -8.55 22.17
N GLY A 314 57.43 -9.68 21.45
CA GLY A 314 57.83 -10.96 22.10
C GLY A 314 57.12 -12.19 21.57
N GLY A 315 57.76 -12.95 20.67
CA GLY A 315 58.06 -14.37 20.89
C GLY A 315 57.13 -15.45 20.36
N ASN A 316 57.52 -16.04 19.20
CA ASN A 316 57.59 -17.47 18.85
C ASN A 316 56.32 -18.38 18.87
N VAL A 317 55.97 -18.96 17.77
CA VAL A 317 56.36 -20.16 16.99
C VAL A 317 55.26 -21.25 16.91
N PHE A 318 55.16 -21.85 15.72
CA PHE A 318 54.44 -23.02 15.17
C PHE A 318 53.00 -22.77 14.75
N GLY A 319 52.56 -22.84 13.50
CA GLY A 319 52.98 -23.69 12.38
C GLY A 319 51.83 -24.64 12.02
N SER A 320 51.05 -24.35 10.98
CA SER A 320 50.60 -25.32 10.01
C SER A 320 49.83 -24.68 8.86
N THR A 321 50.30 -24.95 7.69
CA THR A 321 49.83 -24.58 6.38
C THR A 321 48.61 -25.40 5.93
N THR A 322 47.55 -24.74 5.42
CA THR A 322 46.80 -25.29 4.27
C THR A 322 46.30 -24.14 3.41
N THR A 323 46.80 -24.14 2.20
CA THR A 323 46.43 -23.28 1.08
C THR A 323 45.06 -23.64 0.53
N ALA A 324 44.14 -22.68 0.43
CA ALA A 324 43.00 -22.74 -0.46
C ALA A 324 42.99 -21.50 -1.36
N LYS A 325 43.01 -21.70 -2.66
CA LYS A 325 42.95 -20.70 -3.71
C LYS A 325 41.59 -19.96 -3.70
N PRO A 326 41.57 -18.67 -4.11
CA PRO A 326 40.33 -17.93 -4.23
C PRO A 326 39.57 -18.36 -5.49
N GLY A 327 38.34 -18.83 -5.31
CA GLY A 327 37.38 -19.07 -6.38
C GLY A 327 36.67 -17.75 -6.77
N ASN A 328 36.59 -17.53 -8.06
CA ASN A 328 35.94 -16.40 -8.72
C ASN A 328 34.49 -16.20 -8.25
N THR A 329 34.19 -15.02 -7.75
CA THR A 329 32.81 -14.54 -7.55
C THR A 329 32.27 -14.04 -8.87
N PRO A 330 31.10 -14.52 -9.35
CA PRO A 330 30.46 -13.91 -10.52
C PRO A 330 29.87 -12.56 -10.15
N ALA A 331 30.21 -11.55 -10.93
CA ALA A 331 29.61 -10.22 -10.86
C ALA A 331 28.13 -10.27 -11.31
N GLY A 332 27.28 -9.49 -10.61
CA GLY A 332 25.99 -9.05 -11.13
C GLY A 332 24.78 -9.90 -10.72
N VAL A 333 24.37 -9.80 -9.45
CA VAL A 333 22.96 -10.12 -9.10
C VAL A 333 22.11 -8.93 -9.55
N LYS A 334 21.48 -9.06 -10.72
CA LYS A 334 20.39 -8.17 -11.11
C LYS A 334 19.25 -8.37 -10.14
N HIS A 335 18.74 -7.30 -9.53
CA HIS A 335 17.49 -7.33 -8.76
C HIS A 335 16.38 -7.84 -9.67
N GLY A 336 15.97 -9.10 -9.48
CA GLY A 336 14.91 -9.72 -10.25
C GLY A 336 13.54 -9.35 -9.67
N SER A 337 12.68 -8.75 -10.46
CA SER A 337 11.25 -8.80 -10.23
C SER A 337 10.75 -10.20 -10.60
N PHE A 338 9.95 -10.82 -9.71
CA PHE A 338 9.29 -12.09 -10.01
C PHE A 338 7.86 -11.79 -10.47
N LEU A 339 7.46 -12.34 -11.59
CA LEU A 339 6.11 -12.28 -12.09
C LEU A 339 5.41 -13.60 -11.73
N ILE A 340 4.36 -13.53 -10.92
CA ILE A 340 3.50 -14.69 -10.61
C ILE A 340 2.16 -14.42 -11.29
N THR A 341 1.76 -15.32 -12.18
CA THR A 341 0.52 -15.19 -12.95
C THR A 341 -0.50 -16.21 -12.47
N ILE A 342 -1.71 -15.77 -12.19
CA ILE A 342 -2.81 -16.61 -11.69
C ILE A 342 -4.06 -16.30 -12.50
N LYS A 343 -4.75 -17.37 -12.95
CA LYS A 343 -6.02 -17.27 -13.69
C LYS A 343 -7.19 -17.35 -12.73
N LEU A 344 -8.17 -16.46 -12.87
CA LEU A 344 -9.41 -16.49 -12.09
C LEU A 344 -10.32 -17.67 -12.52
N PRO A 345 -11.22 -18.18 -11.63
CA PRO A 345 -12.12 -19.26 -11.96
C PRO A 345 -13.06 -18.85 -13.11
N GLY A 346 -13.12 -19.69 -14.15
CA GLY A 346 -13.93 -19.43 -15.37
C GLY A 346 -13.18 -19.59 -16.68
N GLY A 347 -11.86 -19.61 -16.66
CA GLY A 347 -11.01 -19.88 -17.83
C GLY A 347 -10.15 -21.13 -17.66
N GLY A 348 -10.19 -22.05 -18.64
CA GLY A 348 -9.50 -23.35 -18.62
C GLY A 348 -8.01 -23.28 -18.26
N VAL A 349 -7.55 -24.23 -17.46
CA VAL A 349 -6.20 -24.33 -16.89
C VAL A 349 -5.20 -24.81 -17.93
N PRO A 350 -3.98 -24.23 -18.05
CA PRO A 350 -2.85 -24.92 -18.67
C PRO A 350 -2.27 -25.94 -17.70
N GLU A 351 -2.14 -27.20 -18.13
CA GLU A 351 -1.39 -28.23 -17.43
C GLU A 351 0.10 -27.87 -17.38
N ASN A 352 0.66 -27.92 -16.16
CA ASN A 352 2.06 -27.76 -15.73
C ASN A 352 2.35 -26.48 -14.93
N VAL A 353 1.94 -26.53 -13.65
CA VAL A 353 2.53 -25.69 -12.60
C VAL A 353 3.17 -26.63 -11.57
N PRO A 354 4.45 -26.45 -11.16
CA PRO A 354 5.07 -27.28 -10.15
C PRO A 354 4.36 -27.15 -8.80
N ASP A 355 4.15 -28.27 -8.14
CA ASP A 355 3.50 -28.43 -6.84
C ASP A 355 4.41 -27.91 -5.71
N TRP A 356 4.05 -26.78 -5.09
CA TRP A 356 4.75 -26.18 -3.96
C TRP A 356 4.02 -26.42 -2.62
N HIS A 357 3.45 -27.60 -2.44
CA HIS A 357 2.95 -28.04 -1.13
C HIS A 357 4.06 -28.77 -0.38
N ASN A 358 4.82 -28.00 0.44
CA ASN A 358 5.43 -28.45 1.70
C ASN A 358 6.44 -27.40 2.19
N TYR A 359 5.99 -26.46 2.99
CA TYR A 359 6.83 -25.76 3.98
C TYR A 359 5.99 -25.44 5.23
N ASP A 360 6.47 -25.87 6.36
CA ASP A 360 5.86 -25.69 7.68
C ASP A 360 5.79 -24.21 8.08
N SER A 361 4.59 -23.62 8.01
CA SER A 361 4.33 -22.21 8.34
C SER A 361 3.83 -21.96 9.77
N GLU A 362 3.72 -22.99 10.62
CA GLU A 362 3.11 -22.84 11.96
C GLU A 362 3.97 -22.11 13.00
N ILE A 363 5.28 -22.02 12.83
CA ILE A 363 6.19 -21.46 13.85
C ILE A 363 6.38 -19.94 13.70
N GLU A 364 6.30 -19.38 12.51
CA GLU A 364 6.54 -17.95 12.27
C GLU A 364 5.30 -17.08 12.50
N THR A 365 4.10 -17.60 12.21
CA THR A 365 2.82 -16.89 12.45
C THR A 365 2.60 -16.58 13.94
N LYS A 366 3.06 -17.46 14.85
CA LYS A 366 2.96 -17.26 16.30
C LYS A 366 3.90 -16.15 16.81
N LYS A 367 5.00 -15.88 16.13
CA LYS A 367 5.94 -14.78 16.52
C LYS A 367 5.40 -13.41 16.11
N ALA A 368 4.79 -13.28 14.94
CA ALA A 368 4.21 -12.02 14.47
C ALA A 368 3.02 -11.58 15.33
N VAL A 369 2.14 -12.51 15.72
CA VAL A 369 0.99 -12.23 16.59
C VAL A 369 1.44 -11.86 18.02
N LEU A 370 2.54 -12.45 18.52
CA LEU A 370 3.06 -12.14 19.85
C LEU A 370 3.68 -10.73 19.91
N VAL A 371 4.40 -10.30 18.88
CA VAL A 371 4.97 -8.94 18.78
C VAL A 371 3.87 -7.89 18.72
N PHE A 372 2.79 -8.14 17.98
CA PHE A 372 1.65 -7.21 17.87
C PHE A 372 0.91 -7.03 19.21
N LYS A 373 0.71 -8.11 19.98
CA LYS A 373 0.08 -8.05 21.31
C LYS A 373 0.96 -7.31 22.34
N VAL A 374 2.28 -7.45 22.28
CA VAL A 374 3.22 -6.78 23.18
C VAL A 374 3.30 -5.28 22.87
N THR A 375 3.30 -4.89 21.60
CA THR A 375 3.40 -3.47 21.19
C THR A 375 2.12 -2.70 21.53
N MET A 376 0.93 -3.30 21.35
CA MET A 376 -0.33 -2.68 21.75
C MET A 376 -0.48 -2.56 23.28
N SER A 377 -0.01 -3.55 24.05
CA SER A 377 -0.05 -3.49 25.52
C SER A 377 0.86 -2.40 26.10
N ILE A 378 1.97 -2.08 25.45
CA ILE A 378 2.87 -1.00 25.87
C ILE A 378 2.25 0.38 25.59
N TYR A 379 1.53 0.56 24.48
CA TYR A 379 0.84 1.81 24.16
C TYR A 379 -0.30 2.14 25.13
N PHE A 380 -1.05 1.13 25.59
CA PHE A 380 -2.10 1.33 26.60
C PHE A 380 -1.56 1.58 28.01
N LEU A 381 -0.35 1.15 28.33
CA LEU A 381 0.30 1.41 29.62
C LEU A 381 0.89 2.84 29.72
N GLU A 382 1.34 3.42 28.61
CA GLU A 382 1.86 4.80 28.61
C GLU A 382 0.74 5.86 28.73
N GLU A 383 -0.47 5.63 28.22
CA GLU A 383 -1.60 6.55 28.40
C GLU A 383 -2.20 6.52 29.83
N THR A 384 -1.95 5.45 30.59
CA THR A 384 -2.47 5.32 31.97
C THR A 384 -1.55 5.97 33.00
N ILE A 385 -0.32 6.37 32.63
CA ILE A 385 0.66 7.00 33.54
C ILE A 385 0.65 8.55 33.44
N ILE A 386 -0.08 9.13 32.47
CA ILE A 386 -0.16 10.59 32.25
C ILE A 386 -1.56 11.15 32.65
N ARG A 387 -2.26 10.51 33.54
CA ARG A 387 -3.44 11.08 34.20
C ARG A 387 -3.22 11.27 35.67
#